data_ecb8eb41dc5d02d3e12cfa5c39fccc96
#
_entry.id   ecb8eb41dc5d02d3e12cfa5c39fccc96
#
_cell.length_a   1.000
_cell.length_b   1.000
_cell.length_c   1.000
_cell.angle_alpha   90.00
_cell.angle_beta   90.00
_cell.angle_gamma   90.00
#
_symmetry.space_group_name_H-M   'P 1'
#
loop_
_entity.id
_entity.type
_entity.pdbx_description
1 polymer ?
#
loop_
_entity_poly.entity_id
_entity_poly.type
_entity_poly.pdbx_seq_one_letter_code
_entity_poly.pdbx_strand_id
1 'polypeptide(L)'
;MQVIVNKSRLTLIQGDITRQATDAIVNAANSSLMGGGGVDGAIHRAGGPAILEECKKIVARQGRLPTGKAVITTGGDLKAMHVIHTVGPNWHGGDRGEADLLASAYRESLKLAVTSSLKTISFPSISTGAYGYPIDSAAEVALQTVIRFLEKQVSLQEVVFVLFDNRTCEVYIEELERLLSKSA
;
A
#
# COMPACT_ATOMS: atom_id res chain seq x y z
N MET A 1 12.75 -9.57 -6.40
CA MET A 1 12.93 -8.94 -7.73
C MET A 1 13.06 -7.43 -7.58
N GLN A 2 13.89 -6.79 -8.39
CA GLN A 2 14.11 -5.34 -8.32
C GLN A 2 14.30 -4.80 -9.74
N VAL A 3 13.66 -3.67 -10.03
CA VAL A 3 13.78 -2.94 -11.30
C VAL A 3 13.90 -1.45 -11.06
N ILE A 4 14.40 -0.71 -12.03
CA ILE A 4 14.44 0.75 -12.01
C ILE A 4 13.32 1.29 -12.91
N VAL A 5 12.49 2.14 -12.37
CA VAL A 5 11.46 2.88 -13.10
C VAL A 5 11.81 4.35 -13.00
N ASN A 6 12.17 4.96 -14.11
CA ASN A 6 12.69 6.33 -14.15
C ASN A 6 13.94 6.45 -13.24
N LYS A 7 13.84 7.15 -12.12
CA LYS A 7 14.92 7.30 -11.12
C LYS A 7 14.65 6.57 -9.81
N SER A 8 13.56 5.82 -9.75
CA SER A 8 13.11 5.12 -8.55
C SER A 8 13.36 3.63 -8.63
N ARG A 9 13.65 3.03 -7.50
CA ARG A 9 13.75 1.57 -7.37
C ARG A 9 12.38 0.99 -7.00
N LEU A 10 11.92 0.02 -7.77
CA LEU A 10 10.72 -0.77 -7.47
C LEU A 10 11.18 -2.19 -7.11
N THR A 11 10.87 -2.59 -5.88
CA THR A 11 11.32 -3.86 -5.29
C THR A 11 10.12 -4.71 -4.89
N LEU A 12 10.16 -6.00 -5.20
CA LEU A 12 9.19 -7.01 -4.76
C LEU A 12 9.90 -8.01 -3.86
N ILE A 13 9.43 -8.16 -2.63
CA ILE A 13 9.97 -9.14 -1.67
C ILE A 13 8.84 -9.88 -0.96
N GLN A 14 9.12 -11.10 -0.55
CA GLN A 14 8.29 -11.80 0.44
C GLN A 14 8.76 -11.39 1.83
N GLY A 15 7.82 -11.08 2.72
CA GLY A 15 8.16 -10.72 4.10
C GLY A 15 7.01 -10.15 4.91
N ASP A 16 7.37 -9.62 6.05
CA ASP A 16 6.47 -8.97 7.00
C ASP A 16 6.68 -7.45 6.90
N ILE A 17 5.65 -6.73 6.49
CA ILE A 17 5.71 -5.27 6.30
C ILE A 17 6.00 -4.52 7.60
N THR A 18 5.63 -5.08 8.75
CA THR A 18 5.89 -4.45 10.06
C THR A 18 7.38 -4.38 10.41
N ARG A 19 8.24 -5.10 9.69
CA ARG A 19 9.69 -5.11 9.87
C ARG A 19 10.43 -4.18 8.92
N GLN A 20 9.73 -3.53 8.01
CA GLN A 20 10.32 -2.64 7.04
C GLN A 20 10.79 -1.32 7.69
N ALA A 21 11.92 -0.81 7.23
CA ALA A 21 12.51 0.44 7.70
C ALA A 21 12.41 1.57 6.66
N THR A 22 11.52 1.45 5.68
CA THR A 22 11.16 2.55 4.78
C THR A 22 10.55 3.72 5.57
N ASP A 23 10.57 4.92 5.03
CA ASP A 23 10.05 6.12 5.73
C ASP A 23 8.58 5.93 6.13
N ALA A 24 7.80 5.28 5.28
CA ALA A 24 6.44 4.85 5.62
C ALA A 24 6.18 3.41 5.19
N ILE A 25 5.32 2.74 5.93
CA ILE A 25 4.64 1.53 5.50
C ILE A 25 3.16 1.83 5.28
N VAL A 26 2.54 1.17 4.31
CA VAL A 26 1.12 1.32 4.02
C VAL A 26 0.32 0.25 4.74
N ASN A 27 -0.75 0.69 5.39
CA ASN A 27 -1.74 -0.18 6.02
C ASN A 27 -2.96 -0.32 5.13
N ALA A 28 -3.38 -1.55 4.86
CA ALA A 28 -4.68 -1.85 4.27
C ALA A 28 -5.76 -1.78 5.36
N ALA A 29 -6.21 -0.56 5.65
CA ALA A 29 -7.14 -0.26 6.72
C ALA A 29 -8.60 -0.50 6.29
N ASN A 30 -9.50 -0.58 7.28
CA ASN A 30 -10.92 -0.36 7.04
C ASN A 30 -11.27 1.12 7.22
N SER A 31 -12.46 1.52 6.78
CA SER A 31 -12.88 2.93 6.78
C SER A 31 -13.01 3.54 8.19
N SER A 32 -13.16 2.73 9.23
CA SER A 32 -13.23 3.23 10.62
C SER A 32 -11.86 3.67 11.15
N LEU A 33 -10.76 3.19 10.59
CA LEU A 33 -9.39 3.37 11.07
C LEU A 33 -9.13 2.84 12.50
N MET A 34 -10.01 2.03 13.03
CA MET A 34 -9.93 1.55 14.43
C MET A 34 -9.23 0.21 14.58
N GLY A 35 -8.51 -0.22 13.56
CA GLY A 35 -7.84 -1.53 13.56
C GLY A 35 -8.74 -2.64 13.05
N GLY A 36 -8.21 -3.85 13.00
CA GLY A 36 -8.89 -5.03 12.50
C GLY A 36 -7.98 -6.25 12.48
N GLY A 37 -8.22 -7.16 11.55
CA GLY A 37 -7.41 -8.36 11.34
C GLY A 37 -6.34 -8.17 10.27
N GLY A 38 -5.67 -9.26 9.89
CA GLY A 38 -4.67 -9.28 8.83
C GLY A 38 -3.53 -8.28 9.05
N VAL A 39 -3.11 -7.61 8.00
CA VAL A 39 -2.01 -6.63 8.05
C VAL A 39 -2.35 -5.44 8.95
N ASP A 40 -3.60 -5.00 8.97
CA ASP A 40 -4.07 -3.91 9.84
C ASP A 40 -3.84 -4.26 11.32
N GLY A 41 -4.28 -5.42 11.76
CA GLY A 41 -4.03 -5.90 13.12
C GLY A 41 -2.54 -6.05 13.44
N ALA A 42 -1.76 -6.57 12.51
CA ALA A 42 -0.31 -6.73 12.69
C ALA A 42 0.40 -5.38 12.87
N ILE A 43 0.04 -4.37 12.08
CA ILE A 43 0.62 -3.03 12.16
C ILE A 43 0.27 -2.37 13.49
N HIS A 44 -1.00 -2.43 13.93
CA HIS A 44 -1.40 -1.88 15.21
C HIS A 44 -0.72 -2.57 16.39
N ARG A 45 -0.56 -3.89 16.37
CA ARG A 45 0.16 -4.62 17.43
C ARG A 45 1.64 -4.24 17.48
N ALA A 46 2.31 -4.21 16.33
CA ALA A 46 3.74 -3.90 16.26
C ALA A 46 4.04 -2.43 16.55
N GLY A 47 3.17 -1.52 16.13
CA GLY A 47 3.36 -0.08 16.30
C GLY A 47 2.92 0.46 17.65
N GLY A 48 2.14 -0.31 18.40
CA GLY A 48 1.64 0.11 19.71
C GLY A 48 0.52 1.13 19.65
N PRO A 49 0.06 1.67 20.79
CA PRO A 49 -1.17 2.45 20.91
C PRO A 49 -1.13 3.83 20.25
N ALA A 50 0.06 4.38 19.97
CA ALA A 50 0.19 5.73 19.40
C ALA A 50 -0.46 5.85 18.01
N ILE A 51 -0.42 4.79 17.20
CA ILE A 51 -1.05 4.75 15.88
C ILE A 51 -2.57 4.89 16.01
N LEU A 52 -3.19 4.09 16.87
CA LEU A 52 -4.64 4.14 17.10
C LEU A 52 -5.09 5.49 17.64
N GLU A 53 -4.32 6.10 18.56
CA GLU A 53 -4.64 7.43 19.10
C GLU A 53 -4.66 8.50 18.00
N GLU A 54 -3.70 8.47 17.06
CA GLU A 54 -3.73 9.39 15.92
C GLU A 54 -4.88 9.09 14.96
N CYS A 55 -5.20 7.81 14.71
CA CYS A 55 -6.37 7.42 13.92
C CYS A 55 -7.67 7.95 14.52
N LYS A 56 -7.84 7.87 15.84
CA LYS A 56 -9.00 8.44 16.55
C LYS A 56 -9.14 9.95 16.35
N LYS A 57 -8.02 10.68 16.41
CA LYS A 57 -8.01 12.14 16.15
C LYS A 57 -8.41 12.47 14.71
N ILE A 58 -7.94 11.68 13.73
CA ILE A 58 -8.31 11.85 12.33
C ILE A 58 -9.81 11.62 12.15
N VAL A 59 -10.36 10.53 12.68
CA VAL A 59 -11.79 10.20 12.56
C VAL A 59 -12.65 11.26 13.28
N ALA A 60 -12.23 11.75 14.45
CA ALA A 60 -12.94 12.80 15.16
C ALA A 60 -13.02 14.10 14.35
N ARG A 61 -11.98 14.42 13.55
CA ARG A 61 -11.91 15.63 12.75
C ARG A 61 -12.62 15.54 11.41
N GLN A 62 -12.50 14.41 10.71
CA GLN A 62 -12.97 14.27 9.32
C GLN A 62 -13.94 13.12 9.07
N GLY A 63 -14.24 12.28 10.07
CA GLY A 63 -15.08 11.09 9.93
C GLY A 63 -14.32 9.89 9.35
N ARG A 64 -15.07 8.91 8.88
CA ARG A 64 -14.55 7.68 8.28
C ARG A 64 -13.74 7.97 7.02
N LEU A 65 -12.70 7.18 6.78
CA LEU A 65 -11.90 7.29 5.56
C LEU A 65 -12.61 6.59 4.40
N PRO A 66 -12.96 7.32 3.34
CA PRO A 66 -13.59 6.70 2.16
C PRO A 66 -12.65 5.73 1.45
N THR A 67 -13.23 4.71 0.80
CA THR A 67 -12.47 3.80 -0.07
C THR A 67 -11.69 4.57 -1.13
N GLY A 68 -10.44 4.19 -1.35
CA GLY A 68 -9.54 4.83 -2.31
C GLY A 68 -8.80 6.06 -1.79
N LYS A 69 -9.05 6.49 -0.57
CA LYS A 69 -8.37 7.62 0.09
C LYS A 69 -7.29 7.14 1.05
N ALA A 70 -6.44 8.06 1.48
CA ALA A 70 -5.33 7.76 2.39
C ALA A 70 -5.13 8.87 3.41
N VAL A 71 -4.64 8.49 4.60
CA VAL A 71 -4.21 9.40 5.68
C VAL A 71 -2.88 8.91 6.25
N ILE A 72 -2.14 9.77 6.91
CA ILE A 72 -0.85 9.46 7.49
C ILE A 72 -0.87 9.64 9.02
N THR A 73 -0.22 8.72 9.72
CA THR A 73 0.00 8.77 11.17
C THR A 73 1.46 8.54 11.52
N THR A 74 1.79 8.66 12.80
CA THR A 74 3.05 8.14 13.34
C THR A 74 3.19 6.64 13.07
N GLY A 75 4.42 6.14 13.00
CA GLY A 75 4.73 4.71 13.02
C GLY A 75 4.77 4.10 14.43
N GLY A 76 4.68 4.92 15.48
CA GLY A 76 4.80 4.45 16.85
C GLY A 76 6.11 3.69 17.09
N ASP A 77 6.01 2.44 17.55
CA ASP A 77 7.16 1.57 17.84
C ASP A 77 7.73 0.85 16.60
N LEU A 78 7.14 1.05 15.41
CA LEU A 78 7.64 0.50 14.16
C LEU A 78 9.01 1.10 13.80
N LYS A 79 9.78 0.38 12.95
CA LYS A 79 11.00 0.94 12.34
C LYS A 79 10.68 2.07 11.36
N ALA A 80 9.57 1.97 10.63
CA ALA A 80 9.07 3.04 9.78
C ALA A 80 8.60 4.22 10.64
N MET A 81 8.94 5.43 10.24
CA MET A 81 8.54 6.65 10.97
C MET A 81 7.04 6.93 10.87
N HIS A 82 6.42 6.49 9.78
CA HIS A 82 5.01 6.76 9.48
C HIS A 82 4.27 5.51 9.03
N VAL A 83 2.96 5.51 9.26
CA VAL A 83 2.01 4.61 8.61
C VAL A 83 1.08 5.44 7.72
N ILE A 84 0.97 5.06 6.46
CA ILE A 84 -0.06 5.57 5.55
C ILE A 84 -1.19 4.56 5.53
N HIS A 85 -2.36 4.97 6.00
CA HIS A 85 -3.56 4.15 6.04
C HIS A 85 -4.38 4.42 4.79
N THR A 86 -4.71 3.39 4.03
CA THR A 86 -5.59 3.48 2.86
C THR A 86 -6.63 2.39 2.90
N VAL A 87 -7.80 2.66 2.34
CA VAL A 87 -8.93 1.72 2.30
C VAL A 87 -9.10 1.23 0.88
N GLY A 88 -8.79 -0.05 0.67
CA GLY A 88 -9.05 -0.72 -0.59
C GLY A 88 -10.51 -1.13 -0.73
N PRO A 89 -10.98 -1.41 -1.96
CA PRO A 89 -12.34 -1.87 -2.19
C PRO A 89 -12.56 -3.32 -1.76
N ASN A 90 -13.80 -3.65 -1.37
CA ASN A 90 -14.28 -5.01 -1.35
C ASN A 90 -14.53 -5.49 -2.78
N TRP A 91 -14.21 -6.75 -3.07
CA TRP A 91 -14.46 -7.34 -4.35
C TRP A 91 -15.93 -7.79 -4.51
N HIS A 92 -16.57 -7.36 -5.57
CA HIS A 92 -17.95 -7.68 -5.92
C HIS A 92 -18.09 -8.11 -7.39
N GLY A 93 -17.07 -8.73 -7.96
CA GLY A 93 -17.07 -9.24 -9.34
C GLY A 93 -16.39 -8.34 -10.38
N GLY A 94 -15.94 -7.14 -10.01
CA GLY A 94 -15.16 -6.26 -10.89
C GLY A 94 -15.96 -5.26 -11.71
N ASP A 95 -17.27 -5.18 -11.53
CA ASP A 95 -18.18 -4.30 -12.28
C ASP A 95 -18.68 -3.08 -11.48
N ARG A 96 -18.15 -2.87 -10.27
CA ARG A 96 -18.51 -1.77 -9.35
C ARG A 96 -17.39 -0.74 -9.15
N GLY A 97 -16.51 -0.61 -10.14
CA GLY A 97 -15.41 0.34 -10.09
C GLY A 97 -14.26 -0.06 -9.16
N GLU A 98 -14.17 -1.36 -8.79
CA GLU A 98 -13.14 -1.83 -7.85
C GLU A 98 -11.72 -1.58 -8.34
N ALA A 99 -11.46 -1.74 -9.64
CA ALA A 99 -10.14 -1.48 -10.21
C ALA A 99 -9.71 -0.01 -10.05
N ASP A 100 -10.62 0.93 -10.29
CA ASP A 100 -10.36 2.36 -10.13
C ASP A 100 -10.18 2.74 -8.66
N LEU A 101 -10.95 2.14 -7.76
CA LEU A 101 -10.82 2.36 -6.32
C LEU A 101 -9.51 1.79 -5.78
N LEU A 102 -9.09 0.61 -6.24
CA LEU A 102 -7.81 0.02 -5.86
C LEU A 102 -6.64 0.87 -6.39
N ALA A 103 -6.69 1.29 -7.65
CA ALA A 103 -5.70 2.21 -8.21
C ALA A 103 -5.63 3.53 -7.43
N SER A 104 -6.78 4.07 -7.01
CA SER A 104 -6.84 5.27 -6.17
C SER A 104 -6.15 5.05 -4.83
N ALA A 105 -6.36 3.92 -4.16
CA ALA A 105 -5.71 3.60 -2.88
C ALA A 105 -4.19 3.64 -2.99
N TYR A 106 -3.60 3.06 -4.03
CA TYR A 106 -2.16 3.12 -4.29
C TYR A 106 -1.72 4.53 -4.64
N ARG A 107 -2.40 5.20 -5.54
CA ARG A 107 -2.05 6.55 -6.01
C ARG A 107 -2.12 7.59 -4.90
N GLU A 108 -3.18 7.60 -4.10
CA GLU A 108 -3.34 8.55 -2.98
C GLU A 108 -2.29 8.30 -1.88
N SER A 109 -1.93 7.04 -1.64
CA SER A 109 -0.82 6.70 -0.73
C SER A 109 0.52 7.25 -1.22
N LEU A 110 0.83 7.09 -2.52
CA LEU A 110 2.04 7.63 -3.13
C LEU A 110 2.07 9.16 -3.11
N LYS A 111 0.96 9.81 -3.44
CA LYS A 111 0.84 11.28 -3.36
C LYS A 111 1.10 11.78 -1.95
N LEU A 112 0.53 11.10 -0.95
CA LEU A 112 0.71 11.48 0.46
C LEU A 112 2.15 11.31 0.91
N ALA A 113 2.84 10.26 0.48
CA ALA A 113 4.27 10.09 0.73
C ALA A 113 5.09 11.24 0.13
N VAL A 114 4.81 11.64 -1.10
CA VAL A 114 5.48 12.76 -1.78
C VAL A 114 5.21 14.08 -1.06
N THR A 115 3.96 14.40 -0.75
CA THR A 115 3.59 15.64 -0.06
C THR A 115 4.11 15.71 1.37
N SER A 116 4.38 14.56 1.99
CA SER A 116 5.03 14.44 3.29
C SER A 116 6.56 14.41 3.20
N SER A 117 7.14 14.63 2.03
CA SER A 117 8.59 14.64 1.77
C SER A 117 9.29 13.31 2.08
N LEU A 118 8.57 12.20 2.04
CA LEU A 118 9.13 10.87 2.23
C LEU A 118 9.85 10.40 0.97
N LYS A 119 10.86 9.56 1.14
CA LYS A 119 11.70 9.04 0.05
C LYS A 119 11.44 7.57 -0.25
N THR A 120 11.00 6.82 0.75
CA THR A 120 10.81 5.37 0.64
C THR A 120 9.47 4.96 1.24
N ILE A 121 8.78 4.02 0.57
CA ILE A 121 7.46 3.54 0.99
C ILE A 121 7.34 2.05 0.73
N SER A 122 6.71 1.31 1.65
CA SER A 122 6.40 -0.11 1.50
C SER A 122 4.89 -0.34 1.42
N PHE A 123 4.47 -1.17 0.48
CA PHE A 123 3.06 -1.56 0.27
C PHE A 123 2.83 -3.03 0.55
N PRO A 124 1.68 -3.39 1.15
CA PRO A 124 1.15 -4.75 1.12
C PRO A 124 0.36 -4.98 -0.18
N SER A 125 -0.13 -6.19 -0.39
CA SER A 125 -1.14 -6.45 -1.41
C SER A 125 -2.51 -6.01 -0.90
N ILE A 126 -2.96 -4.82 -1.30
CA ILE A 126 -4.22 -4.23 -0.82
C ILE A 126 -5.43 -5.00 -1.38
N SER A 127 -6.46 -5.20 -0.55
CA SER A 127 -7.75 -5.84 -0.86
C SER A 127 -7.71 -7.34 -1.14
N THR A 128 -6.57 -8.01 -1.13
CA THR A 128 -6.46 -9.45 -1.49
C THR A 128 -6.68 -10.41 -0.33
N GLY A 129 -6.82 -9.91 0.89
CA GLY A 129 -7.17 -10.70 2.06
C GLY A 129 -8.69 -10.85 2.20
N ALA A 130 -9.24 -10.40 3.34
CA ALA A 130 -10.67 -10.50 3.65
C ALA A 130 -11.59 -9.83 2.62
N TYR A 131 -11.11 -8.82 1.89
CA TYR A 131 -11.89 -8.14 0.86
C TYR A 131 -12.01 -8.92 -0.46
N GLY A 132 -11.29 -10.02 -0.60
CA GLY A 132 -11.49 -11.02 -1.65
C GLY A 132 -11.12 -10.61 -3.07
N TYR A 133 -10.37 -9.52 -3.26
CA TYR A 133 -9.90 -9.12 -4.59
C TYR A 133 -9.00 -10.22 -5.16
N PRO A 134 -9.22 -10.71 -6.40
CA PRO A 134 -8.36 -11.72 -7.02
C PRO A 134 -6.91 -11.22 -7.12
N ILE A 135 -5.96 -12.04 -6.69
CA ILE A 135 -4.55 -11.63 -6.55
C ILE A 135 -3.96 -11.18 -7.90
N ASP A 136 -4.23 -11.91 -8.98
CA ASP A 136 -3.73 -11.57 -10.33
C ASP A 136 -4.21 -10.18 -10.77
N SER A 137 -5.51 -9.93 -10.65
CA SER A 137 -6.11 -8.64 -11.01
C SER A 137 -5.63 -7.52 -10.10
N ALA A 138 -5.46 -7.79 -8.81
CA ALA A 138 -4.93 -6.81 -7.85
C ALA A 138 -3.47 -6.46 -8.14
N ALA A 139 -2.63 -7.45 -8.47
CA ALA A 139 -1.24 -7.23 -8.84
C ALA A 139 -1.11 -6.36 -10.09
N GLU A 140 -1.94 -6.61 -11.12
CA GLU A 140 -1.97 -5.80 -12.33
C GLU A 140 -2.28 -4.32 -12.01
N VAL A 141 -3.36 -4.07 -11.28
CA VAL A 141 -3.75 -2.69 -10.89
C VAL A 141 -2.67 -2.02 -10.05
N ALA A 142 -2.13 -2.71 -9.05
CA ALA A 142 -1.12 -2.18 -8.14
C ALA A 142 0.16 -1.79 -8.89
N LEU A 143 0.72 -2.71 -9.67
CA LEU A 143 1.97 -2.49 -10.38
C LEU A 143 1.83 -1.45 -11.49
N GLN A 144 0.77 -1.49 -12.28
CA GLN A 144 0.52 -0.46 -13.30
C GLN A 144 0.40 0.94 -12.68
N THR A 145 -0.33 1.06 -11.56
CA THR A 145 -0.52 2.33 -10.88
C THR A 145 0.80 2.89 -10.36
N VAL A 146 1.58 2.04 -9.69
CA VAL A 146 2.88 2.46 -9.13
C VAL A 146 3.87 2.81 -10.24
N ILE A 147 3.99 1.99 -11.27
CA ILE A 147 4.89 2.25 -12.40
C ILE A 147 4.55 3.59 -13.07
N ARG A 148 3.29 3.81 -13.44
CA ARG A 148 2.83 5.07 -14.05
C ARG A 148 3.06 6.29 -13.16
N PHE A 149 2.95 6.13 -11.86
CA PHE A 149 3.25 7.20 -10.91
C PHE A 149 4.75 7.53 -10.90
N LEU A 150 5.61 6.50 -10.81
CA LEU A 150 7.07 6.67 -10.77
C LEU A 150 7.64 7.22 -12.09
N GLU A 151 7.04 6.91 -13.23
CA GLU A 151 7.42 7.48 -14.53
C GLU A 151 7.31 9.02 -14.56
N LYS A 152 6.40 9.58 -13.79
CA LYS A 152 6.11 11.03 -13.72
C LYS A 152 6.65 11.71 -12.46
N GLN A 153 7.27 10.96 -11.55
CA GLN A 153 7.69 11.42 -10.23
C GLN A 153 9.14 11.01 -9.96
N VAL A 154 9.93 11.94 -9.45
CA VAL A 154 11.37 11.74 -9.19
C VAL A 154 11.77 11.89 -7.72
N SER A 155 10.85 12.26 -6.84
CA SER A 155 11.17 12.49 -5.43
C SER A 155 11.20 11.21 -4.60
N LEU A 156 10.45 10.18 -4.99
CA LEU A 156 10.52 8.85 -4.38
C LEU A 156 11.75 8.10 -4.89
N GLN A 157 12.54 7.59 -3.96
CA GLN A 157 13.74 6.81 -4.27
C GLN A 157 13.46 5.32 -4.37
N GLU A 158 12.52 4.83 -3.56
CA GLU A 158 12.18 3.41 -3.52
C GLU A 158 10.73 3.16 -3.15
N VAL A 159 10.11 2.23 -3.87
CA VAL A 159 8.83 1.62 -3.54
C VAL A 159 9.04 0.12 -3.39
N VAL A 160 8.65 -0.45 -2.25
CA VAL A 160 8.79 -1.87 -1.94
C VAL A 160 7.41 -2.50 -1.79
N PHE A 161 7.09 -3.50 -2.60
CA PHE A 161 5.97 -4.39 -2.31
C PHE A 161 6.45 -5.51 -1.40
N VAL A 162 5.83 -5.62 -0.23
CA VAL A 162 6.13 -6.64 0.78
C VAL A 162 4.96 -7.62 0.83
N LEU A 163 5.12 -8.76 0.17
CA LEU A 163 4.09 -9.77 0.01
C LEU A 163 4.24 -10.82 1.12
N PHE A 164 3.18 -11.05 1.87
CA PHE A 164 3.25 -11.87 3.08
C PHE A 164 3.55 -13.35 2.78
N ASP A 165 2.97 -13.89 1.71
CA ASP A 165 3.12 -15.30 1.35
C ASP A 165 3.79 -15.48 -0.02
N ASN A 166 4.33 -16.68 -0.24
CA ASN A 166 5.07 -17.02 -1.46
C ASN A 166 4.20 -16.91 -2.72
N ARG A 167 2.98 -17.41 -2.67
CA ARG A 167 2.06 -17.38 -3.84
C ARG A 167 1.79 -15.96 -4.29
N THR A 168 1.46 -15.07 -3.38
CA THR A 168 1.23 -13.65 -3.69
C THR A 168 2.49 -13.02 -4.28
N CYS A 169 3.65 -13.34 -3.71
CA CYS A 169 4.94 -12.84 -4.21
C CYS A 169 5.21 -13.31 -5.64
N GLU A 170 5.01 -14.58 -5.95
CA GLU A 170 5.17 -15.15 -7.29
C GLU A 170 4.25 -14.47 -8.30
N VAL A 171 2.96 -14.29 -7.98
CA VAL A 171 1.99 -13.61 -8.85
C VAL A 171 2.44 -12.18 -9.17
N TYR A 172 2.91 -11.43 -8.18
CA TYR A 172 3.41 -10.06 -8.39
C TYR A 172 4.67 -10.04 -9.27
N ILE A 173 5.57 -11.00 -9.10
CA ILE A 173 6.79 -11.11 -9.93
C ILE A 173 6.42 -11.41 -11.39
N GLU A 174 5.58 -12.41 -11.63
CA GLU A 174 5.10 -12.76 -12.97
C GLU A 174 4.41 -11.58 -13.66
N GLU A 175 3.58 -10.86 -12.93
CA GLU A 175 2.89 -9.69 -13.47
C GLU A 175 3.87 -8.55 -13.79
N LEU A 176 4.87 -8.30 -12.95
CA LEU A 176 5.89 -7.29 -13.23
C LEU A 176 6.69 -7.65 -14.49
N GLU A 177 7.10 -8.90 -14.64
CA GLU A 177 7.79 -9.39 -15.86
C GLU A 177 6.92 -9.20 -17.10
N ARG A 178 5.62 -9.51 -17.02
CA ARG A 178 4.66 -9.31 -18.11
C ARG A 178 4.54 -7.83 -18.50
N LEU A 179 4.48 -6.93 -17.53
CA LEU A 179 4.39 -5.48 -17.78
C LEU A 179 5.65 -4.94 -18.44
N LEU A 180 6.82 -5.37 -17.98
CA LEU A 180 8.11 -4.95 -18.55
C LEU A 180 8.30 -5.44 -19.98
N SER A 181 7.87 -6.66 -20.30
CA SER A 181 7.96 -7.21 -21.66
C SER A 181 7.07 -6.50 -22.68
N LYS A 182 5.97 -5.88 -22.24
CA LYS A 182 5.08 -5.09 -23.10
C LYS A 182 5.60 -3.67 -23.37
N SER A 183 6.53 -3.21 -22.56
CA SER A 183 7.09 -1.85 -22.65
C SER A 183 8.41 -1.81 -23.43
N ALA A 184 8.97 -2.99 -23.77
CA ALA A 184 10.14 -3.17 -24.61
C ALA A 184 9.75 -3.33 -26.08
#